data_f446dfc88585ffa573c0a71db843298d
#
_entry.id   f446dfc88585ffa573c0a71db843298d
#
_cell.length_a   1.000
_cell.length_b   1.000
_cell.length_c   1.000
_cell.angle_alpha   90.00
_cell.angle_beta   90.00
_cell.angle_gamma   90.00
#
_symmetry.space_group_name_H-M   'P 1'
#
loop_
_entity.id
_entity.type
_entity.pdbx_description
1 polymer ?
#
loop_
_entity_poly.entity_id
_entity_poly.type
_entity_poly.pdbx_seq_one_letter_code
_entity_poly.pdbx_strand_id
1 'polypeptide(L)'
;MPYYYMGFDPTYFLVLIGAVICLIASARVKSTYQKYSQYRSISGMTGAQAADRILRSAGIYDVTIQHVSGNLTDHYNPSKKTLNLSDSVYGSTSVAAVGVAAHECGHAIQHQQGYAPLHLRTAIVPVANIGSVLAWPLILIGLFFSRNTGSLLINIGILCFSLAVLFQLVTLPVEFNASSRALRILGEQGILSESEIPYTRKVLSAAALTYVASAAASILQLLRLVLLFGGRSRDD
;
A
#
# COMPACT_ATOMS: atom_id res chain seq x y z
N MET A 1 -40.28 20.54 -17.96
CA MET A 1 -39.41 20.73 -16.80
C MET A 1 -39.15 19.34 -16.21
N PRO A 2 -37.95 18.79 -16.27
CA PRO A 2 -37.67 17.54 -15.58
C PRO A 2 -37.58 17.85 -14.09
N TYR A 3 -38.40 17.17 -13.31
CA TYR A 3 -38.34 17.17 -11.86
C TYR A 3 -36.94 16.62 -11.47
N TYR A 4 -36.04 17.49 -11.01
CA TYR A 4 -34.87 17.11 -10.27
C TYR A 4 -35.37 16.50 -8.95
N TYR A 5 -35.56 15.19 -8.91
CA TYR A 5 -35.55 14.47 -7.66
C TYR A 5 -34.14 14.69 -7.09
N MET A 6 -33.99 15.46 -6.04
CA MET A 6 -32.88 15.45 -5.14
C MET A 6 -32.92 14.08 -4.41
N GLY A 7 -32.90 13.00 -5.19
CA GLY A 7 -32.81 11.65 -4.71
C GLY A 7 -31.36 11.35 -4.36
N PHE A 8 -31.16 10.76 -3.20
CA PHE A 8 -29.89 10.22 -2.77
C PHE A 8 -29.35 9.26 -3.86
N ASP A 9 -28.20 9.60 -4.45
CA ASP A 9 -27.54 8.75 -5.45
C ASP A 9 -27.09 7.43 -4.80
N PRO A 10 -27.70 6.28 -5.13
CA PRO A 10 -27.41 5.00 -4.48
C PRO A 10 -25.96 4.54 -4.70
N THR A 11 -25.26 5.10 -5.70
CA THR A 11 -23.83 4.74 -5.92
C THR A 11 -22.91 5.27 -4.82
N TYR A 12 -23.40 6.20 -3.96
CA TYR A 12 -22.65 6.60 -2.75
C TYR A 12 -22.41 5.43 -1.78
N PHE A 13 -23.26 4.39 -1.79
CA PHE A 13 -23.00 3.20 -0.99
C PHE A 13 -21.68 2.51 -1.36
N LEU A 14 -21.25 2.57 -2.61
CA LEU A 14 -19.96 2.02 -3.05
C LEU A 14 -18.79 2.73 -2.35
N VAL A 15 -18.86 4.06 -2.25
CA VAL A 15 -17.83 4.87 -1.55
C VAL A 15 -17.84 4.57 -0.06
N LEU A 16 -19.04 4.50 0.54
CA LEU A 16 -19.18 4.21 1.96
C LEU A 16 -18.62 2.81 2.31
N ILE A 17 -18.93 1.79 1.51
CA ILE A 17 -18.38 0.44 1.67
C ILE A 17 -16.85 0.49 1.58
N GLY A 18 -16.27 1.16 0.58
CA GLY A 18 -14.83 1.32 0.44
C GLY A 18 -14.19 2.00 1.65
N ALA A 19 -14.81 3.08 2.15
CA ALA A 19 -14.33 3.80 3.33
C ALA A 19 -14.36 2.92 4.59
N VAL A 20 -15.45 2.17 4.82
CA VAL A 20 -15.59 1.25 5.96
C VAL A 20 -14.53 0.14 5.89
N ILE A 21 -14.30 -0.45 4.72
CA ILE A 21 -13.26 -1.48 4.53
C ILE A 21 -11.88 -0.91 4.88
N CYS A 22 -11.53 0.30 4.42
CA CYS A 22 -10.26 0.96 4.74
C CYS A 22 -10.13 1.27 6.24
N LEU A 23 -11.19 1.75 6.88
CA LEU A 23 -11.19 2.02 8.33
C LEU A 23 -10.98 0.74 9.15
N ILE A 24 -11.66 -0.35 8.80
CA ILE A 24 -11.49 -1.66 9.45
C ILE A 24 -10.06 -2.16 9.27
N ALA A 25 -9.50 -2.09 8.05
CA ALA A 25 -8.14 -2.53 7.78
C ALA A 25 -7.12 -1.70 8.58
N SER A 26 -7.27 -0.37 8.61
CA SER A 26 -6.40 0.54 9.38
C SER A 26 -6.47 0.29 10.88
N ALA A 27 -7.65 0.11 11.43
CA ALA A 27 -7.84 -0.22 12.84
C ALA A 27 -7.20 -1.59 13.19
N ARG A 28 -7.34 -2.58 12.29
CA ARG A 28 -6.76 -3.91 12.46
C ARG A 28 -5.23 -3.89 12.46
N VAL A 29 -4.59 -3.12 11.56
CA VAL A 29 -3.12 -2.95 11.58
C VAL A 29 -2.68 -2.38 12.91
N LYS A 30 -3.27 -1.26 13.33
CA LYS A 30 -2.91 -0.58 14.57
C LYS A 30 -3.05 -1.51 15.79
N SER A 31 -4.20 -2.17 15.93
CA SER A 31 -4.47 -3.07 17.07
C SER A 31 -3.56 -4.30 17.04
N THR A 32 -3.30 -4.88 15.85
CA THR A 32 -2.41 -6.04 15.72
C THR A 32 -0.97 -5.67 16.05
N TYR A 33 -0.48 -4.53 15.53
CA TYR A 33 0.86 -4.04 15.85
C TYR A 33 1.00 -3.78 17.35
N GLN A 34 0.07 -3.04 17.96
CA GLN A 34 0.08 -2.76 19.40
C GLN A 34 0.09 -4.03 20.25
N LYS A 35 -0.69 -5.03 19.86
CA LYS A 35 -0.71 -6.32 20.56
C LYS A 35 0.65 -7.01 20.50
N TYR A 36 1.25 -7.15 19.32
CA TYR A 36 2.49 -7.92 19.12
C TYR A 36 3.75 -7.11 19.37
N SER A 37 3.67 -5.79 19.51
CA SER A 37 4.77 -4.96 20.02
C SER A 37 5.10 -5.20 21.49
N GLN A 38 4.19 -5.83 22.24
CA GLN A 38 4.42 -6.22 23.65
C GLN A 38 5.19 -7.55 23.79
N TYR A 39 5.31 -8.32 22.70
CA TYR A 39 6.01 -9.61 22.72
C TYR A 39 7.45 -9.41 22.28
N ARG A 40 8.38 -9.49 23.25
CA ARG A 40 9.83 -9.44 22.97
C ARG A 40 10.24 -10.70 22.23
N SER A 41 11.05 -10.52 21.19
CA SER A 41 11.69 -11.62 20.49
C SER A 41 12.69 -12.36 21.41
N ILE A 42 12.73 -13.66 21.31
CA ILE A 42 13.67 -14.52 22.07
C ILE A 42 15.12 -14.16 21.71
N SER A 43 15.39 -13.80 20.46
CA SER A 43 16.74 -13.39 20.03
C SER A 43 17.19 -12.06 20.66
N GLY A 44 16.27 -11.24 21.18
CA GLY A 44 16.56 -9.93 21.73
C GLY A 44 17.08 -8.90 20.73
N MET A 45 17.12 -9.22 19.43
CA MET A 45 17.55 -8.30 18.38
C MET A 45 16.55 -7.14 18.24
N THR A 46 17.08 -5.93 18.06
CA THR A 46 16.26 -4.77 17.65
C THR A 46 15.88 -4.88 16.18
N GLY A 47 14.87 -4.12 15.75
CA GLY A 47 14.51 -4.03 14.32
C GLY A 47 15.71 -3.66 13.45
N ALA A 48 16.52 -2.69 13.88
CA ALA A 48 17.73 -2.29 13.14
C ALA A 48 18.78 -3.40 13.06
N GLN A 49 19.02 -4.14 14.17
CA GLN A 49 19.96 -5.25 14.18
C GLN A 49 19.48 -6.42 13.30
N ALA A 50 18.19 -6.72 13.34
CA ALA A 50 17.59 -7.74 12.48
C ALA A 50 17.70 -7.34 11.00
N ALA A 51 17.45 -6.08 10.67
CA ALA A 51 17.61 -5.56 9.32
C ALA A 51 19.05 -5.67 8.82
N ASP A 52 20.05 -5.25 9.63
CA ASP A 52 21.47 -5.38 9.27
C ASP A 52 21.84 -6.83 8.97
N ARG A 53 21.43 -7.74 9.85
CA ARG A 53 21.69 -9.18 9.67
C ARG A 53 21.07 -9.72 8.39
N ILE A 54 19.82 -9.35 8.10
CA ILE A 54 19.11 -9.79 6.89
C ILE A 54 19.78 -9.24 5.63
N LEU A 55 20.11 -7.95 5.60
CA LEU A 55 20.76 -7.33 4.45
C LEU A 55 22.11 -7.95 4.17
N ARG A 56 22.96 -8.11 5.18
CA ARG A 56 24.28 -8.75 5.05
C ARG A 56 24.19 -10.18 4.56
N SER A 57 23.26 -10.98 5.09
CA SER A 57 23.06 -12.35 4.66
C SER A 57 22.54 -12.47 3.21
N ALA A 58 21.86 -11.43 2.72
CA ALA A 58 21.43 -11.33 1.33
C ALA A 58 22.53 -10.76 0.40
N GLY A 59 23.73 -10.46 0.92
CA GLY A 59 24.82 -9.85 0.17
C GLY A 59 24.60 -8.37 -0.18
N ILE A 60 23.75 -7.68 0.60
CA ILE A 60 23.43 -6.26 0.41
C ILE A 60 24.23 -5.43 1.42
N TYR A 61 25.29 -4.77 0.95
CA TYR A 61 26.21 -3.99 1.79
C TYR A 61 26.10 -2.48 1.54
N ASP A 62 25.36 -2.08 0.50
CA ASP A 62 25.23 -0.71 0.02
C ASP A 62 23.91 -0.04 0.44
N VAL A 63 23.14 -0.68 1.31
CA VAL A 63 21.93 -0.12 1.93
C VAL A 63 22.23 0.33 3.35
N THR A 64 22.00 1.61 3.62
CA THR A 64 22.17 2.21 4.95
C THR A 64 20.88 2.16 5.74
N ILE A 65 20.93 1.66 6.98
CA ILE A 65 19.78 1.65 7.90
C ILE A 65 19.75 2.98 8.65
N GLN A 66 18.62 3.69 8.57
CA GLN A 66 18.42 4.99 9.17
C GLN A 66 17.21 4.98 10.11
N HIS A 67 17.32 5.73 11.21
CA HIS A 67 16.20 6.02 12.10
C HIS A 67 15.42 7.23 11.57
N VAL A 68 14.09 7.12 11.49
CA VAL A 68 13.20 8.19 11.09
C VAL A 68 12.09 8.39 12.13
N SER A 69 11.66 9.63 12.31
CA SER A 69 10.59 9.95 13.27
C SER A 69 9.25 9.38 12.84
N GLY A 70 8.42 9.04 13.83
CA GLY A 70 7.04 8.60 13.63
C GLY A 70 6.82 7.13 14.01
N ASN A 71 5.58 6.68 13.84
CA ASN A 71 5.17 5.30 14.12
C ASN A 71 4.70 4.65 12.82
N LEU A 72 5.29 3.49 12.47
CA LEU A 72 4.96 2.76 11.25
C LEU A 72 5.16 3.60 9.97
N THR A 73 6.19 4.45 9.98
CA THR A 73 6.66 5.22 8.82
C THR A 73 7.83 4.54 8.11
N ASP A 74 8.02 3.27 8.42
CA ASP A 74 9.08 2.42 7.89
C ASP A 74 8.96 2.31 6.37
N HIS A 75 10.11 2.40 5.68
CA HIS A 75 10.15 2.23 4.24
C HIS A 75 11.57 2.00 3.72
N TYR A 76 11.68 1.24 2.64
CA TYR A 76 12.90 1.16 1.84
C TYR A 76 12.87 2.20 0.71
N ASN A 77 13.94 2.96 0.55
CA ASN A 77 14.12 3.91 -0.54
C ASN A 77 15.17 3.39 -1.54
N PRO A 78 14.76 2.90 -2.72
CA PRO A 78 15.70 2.34 -3.70
C PRO A 78 16.63 3.36 -4.32
N SER A 79 16.19 4.62 -4.49
CA SER A 79 16.98 5.68 -5.10
C SER A 79 18.14 6.14 -4.20
N LYS A 80 17.89 6.21 -2.88
CA LYS A 80 18.90 6.60 -1.88
C LYS A 80 19.61 5.39 -1.27
N LYS A 81 19.16 4.18 -1.55
CA LYS A 81 19.62 2.94 -0.90
C LYS A 81 19.59 3.05 0.61
N THR A 82 18.47 3.54 1.16
CA THR A 82 18.25 3.66 2.60
C THR A 82 17.07 2.81 3.03
N LEU A 83 17.24 2.11 4.15
CA LEU A 83 16.20 1.41 4.86
C LEU A 83 15.85 2.23 6.10
N ASN A 84 14.71 2.90 6.06
CA ASN A 84 14.28 3.85 7.07
C ASN A 84 13.35 3.16 8.05
N LEU A 85 13.73 3.13 9.32
CA LEU A 85 12.97 2.49 10.39
C LEU A 85 12.48 3.54 11.39
N SER A 86 11.20 3.47 11.71
CA SER A 86 10.50 4.42 12.60
C SER A 86 10.88 4.25 14.07
N ASP A 87 10.48 5.22 14.92
CA ASP A 87 10.68 5.18 16.37
C ASP A 87 10.18 3.88 17.00
N SER A 88 9.06 3.36 16.50
CA SER A 88 8.44 2.14 17.03
C SER A 88 9.16 0.85 16.60
N VAL A 89 10.06 0.91 15.61
CA VAL A 89 10.71 -0.25 15.01
C VAL A 89 12.22 -0.27 15.23
N TYR A 90 12.92 0.84 15.04
CA TYR A 90 14.38 0.90 15.02
C TYR A 90 15.04 0.27 16.25
N GLY A 91 14.67 0.72 17.44
CA GLY A 91 15.24 0.25 18.72
C GLY A 91 14.42 -0.85 19.41
N SER A 92 13.27 -1.23 18.87
CA SER A 92 12.38 -2.19 19.50
C SER A 92 12.81 -3.63 19.25
N THR A 93 12.76 -4.47 20.30
CA THR A 93 13.07 -5.91 20.24
C THR A 93 11.82 -6.77 20.09
N SER A 94 10.66 -6.18 19.81
CA SER A 94 9.40 -6.93 19.67
C SER A 94 9.33 -7.71 18.36
N VAL A 95 8.58 -8.82 18.40
CA VAL A 95 8.33 -9.64 17.18
C VAL A 95 7.65 -8.85 16.08
N ALA A 96 6.86 -7.83 16.44
CA ALA A 96 6.23 -6.91 15.49
C ALA A 96 7.26 -6.02 14.80
N ALA A 97 8.14 -5.38 15.58
CA ALA A 97 9.19 -4.50 15.06
C ALA A 97 10.19 -5.25 14.17
N VAL A 98 10.66 -6.41 14.63
CA VAL A 98 11.53 -7.28 13.84
C VAL A 98 10.86 -7.70 12.53
N GLY A 99 9.55 -7.98 12.57
CA GLY A 99 8.77 -8.32 11.38
C GLY A 99 8.66 -7.19 10.37
N VAL A 100 8.39 -5.96 10.84
CA VAL A 100 8.32 -4.76 9.98
C VAL A 100 9.69 -4.47 9.36
N ALA A 101 10.76 -4.48 10.17
CA ALA A 101 12.12 -4.28 9.66
C ALA A 101 12.50 -5.33 8.59
N ALA A 102 12.13 -6.59 8.80
CA ALA A 102 12.35 -7.65 7.82
C ALA A 102 11.53 -7.47 6.54
N HIS A 103 10.31 -6.91 6.63
CA HIS A 103 9.50 -6.57 5.47
C HIS A 103 10.19 -5.53 4.59
N GLU A 104 10.74 -4.48 5.17
CA GLU A 104 11.49 -3.46 4.44
C GLU A 104 12.78 -4.02 3.81
N CYS A 105 13.45 -4.98 4.49
CA CYS A 105 14.53 -5.75 3.88
C CYS A 105 14.04 -6.60 2.71
N GLY A 106 12.80 -7.11 2.77
CA GLY A 106 12.16 -7.80 1.66
C GLY A 106 12.11 -6.95 0.38
N HIS A 107 11.80 -5.65 0.49
CA HIS A 107 11.85 -4.70 -0.63
C HIS A 107 13.28 -4.44 -1.13
N ALA A 108 14.26 -4.34 -0.24
CA ALA A 108 15.66 -4.21 -0.64
C ALA A 108 16.14 -5.44 -1.44
N ILE A 109 15.76 -6.63 -0.99
CA ILE A 109 16.08 -7.90 -1.69
C ILE A 109 15.35 -7.99 -3.03
N GLN A 110 14.08 -7.59 -3.11
CA GLN A 110 13.34 -7.49 -4.38
C GLN A 110 14.07 -6.58 -5.38
N HIS A 111 14.52 -5.41 -4.91
CA HIS A 111 15.24 -4.45 -5.74
C HIS A 111 16.57 -5.05 -6.25
N GLN A 112 17.38 -5.65 -5.36
CA GLN A 112 18.64 -6.28 -5.73
C GLN A 112 18.46 -7.42 -6.74
N GLN A 113 17.40 -8.22 -6.57
CA GLN A 113 17.14 -9.38 -7.44
C GLN A 113 16.40 -9.02 -8.74
N GLY A 114 16.14 -7.75 -9.01
CA GLY A 114 15.43 -7.34 -10.20
C GLY A 114 14.00 -7.90 -10.28
N TYR A 115 13.25 -7.93 -9.16
CA TYR A 115 11.91 -8.49 -9.12
C TYR A 115 10.95 -7.73 -10.05
N ALA A 116 10.50 -8.38 -11.13
CA ALA A 116 9.77 -7.74 -12.21
C ALA A 116 8.53 -6.93 -11.76
N PRO A 117 7.66 -7.40 -10.84
CA PRO A 117 6.55 -6.59 -10.35
C PRO A 117 6.97 -5.30 -9.64
N LEU A 118 8.13 -5.28 -8.95
CA LEU A 118 8.66 -4.06 -8.33
C LEU A 118 9.12 -3.06 -9.39
N HIS A 119 9.77 -3.52 -10.45
CA HIS A 119 10.16 -2.66 -11.58
C HIS A 119 8.94 -2.08 -12.29
N LEU A 120 7.92 -2.89 -12.54
CA LEU A 120 6.65 -2.44 -13.13
C LEU A 120 5.98 -1.39 -12.24
N ARG A 121 5.87 -1.64 -10.91
CA ARG A 121 5.37 -0.67 -9.94
C ARG A 121 6.13 0.65 -10.04
N THR A 122 7.46 0.60 -10.02
CA THR A 122 8.31 1.81 -10.08
C THR A 122 8.12 2.58 -11.38
N ALA A 123 7.99 1.90 -12.51
CA ALA A 123 7.75 2.53 -13.82
C ALA A 123 6.37 3.22 -13.90
N ILE A 124 5.36 2.67 -13.24
CA ILE A 124 3.99 3.21 -13.25
C ILE A 124 3.83 4.39 -12.26
N VAL A 125 4.66 4.49 -11.20
CA VAL A 125 4.54 5.54 -10.16
C VAL A 125 4.38 6.96 -10.73
N PRO A 126 5.23 7.47 -11.66
CA PRO A 126 5.08 8.83 -12.16
C PRO A 126 3.74 9.06 -12.85
N VAL A 127 3.31 8.09 -13.67
CA VAL A 127 2.05 8.15 -14.43
C VAL A 127 0.84 8.06 -13.49
N ALA A 128 0.88 7.17 -12.51
CA ALA A 128 -0.17 7.01 -11.51
C ALA A 128 -0.30 8.27 -10.63
N ASN A 129 0.82 8.90 -10.25
CA ASN A 129 0.80 10.14 -9.47
C ASN A 129 0.17 11.29 -10.26
N ILE A 130 0.57 11.51 -11.50
CA ILE A 130 -0.04 12.52 -12.37
C ILE A 130 -1.53 12.21 -12.54
N GLY A 131 -1.87 10.95 -12.85
CA GLY A 131 -3.25 10.52 -13.03
C GLY A 131 -4.11 10.77 -11.79
N SER A 132 -3.62 10.43 -10.60
CA SER A 132 -4.36 10.63 -9.34
C SER A 132 -4.62 12.11 -9.02
N VAL A 133 -3.65 12.99 -9.33
CA VAL A 133 -3.77 14.45 -9.12
C VAL A 133 -4.72 15.07 -10.13
N LEU A 134 -4.69 14.65 -11.39
CA LEU A 134 -5.51 15.24 -12.45
C LEU A 134 -6.95 14.68 -12.53
N ALA A 135 -7.17 13.45 -12.04
CA ALA A 135 -8.47 12.79 -12.19
C ALA A 135 -9.64 13.62 -11.68
N TRP A 136 -9.59 14.07 -10.43
CA TRP A 136 -10.67 14.83 -9.82
C TRP A 136 -10.86 16.23 -10.42
N PRO A 137 -9.81 17.05 -10.62
CA PRO A 137 -9.96 18.35 -11.31
C PRO A 137 -10.61 18.20 -12.69
N LEU A 138 -10.19 17.22 -13.50
CA LEU A 138 -10.76 17.00 -14.83
C LEU A 138 -12.23 16.61 -14.78
N ILE A 139 -12.62 15.71 -13.87
CA ILE A 139 -14.02 15.31 -13.69
C ILE A 139 -14.86 16.50 -13.23
N LEU A 140 -14.40 17.26 -12.23
CA LEU A 140 -15.14 18.41 -11.71
C LEU A 140 -15.29 19.51 -12.73
N ILE A 141 -14.21 19.88 -13.42
CA ILE A 141 -14.25 20.90 -14.48
C ILE A 141 -15.20 20.45 -15.61
N GLY A 142 -15.14 19.17 -15.98
CA GLY A 142 -16.00 18.60 -17.02
C GLY A 142 -17.51 18.74 -16.74
N LEU A 143 -17.91 18.84 -15.47
CA LEU A 143 -19.32 19.06 -15.09
C LEU A 143 -19.84 20.46 -15.47
N PHE A 144 -18.95 21.45 -15.63
CA PHE A 144 -19.33 22.85 -15.92
C PHE A 144 -19.23 23.19 -17.41
N PHE A 145 -18.70 22.30 -18.25
CA PHE A 145 -18.59 22.54 -19.69
C PHE A 145 -19.77 21.98 -20.48
N SER A 146 -19.87 22.38 -21.74
CA SER A 146 -20.85 21.84 -22.69
C SER A 146 -20.77 20.32 -22.81
N ARG A 147 -21.87 19.68 -23.26
CA ARG A 147 -21.98 18.20 -23.30
C ARG A 147 -20.75 17.53 -23.93
N ASN A 148 -20.29 18.01 -25.09
CA ASN A 148 -19.15 17.37 -25.78
C ASN A 148 -17.81 17.56 -25.05
N THR A 149 -17.45 18.81 -24.73
CA THR A 149 -16.21 19.12 -23.99
C THR A 149 -16.23 18.54 -22.60
N GLY A 150 -17.38 18.63 -21.90
CA GLY A 150 -17.55 18.09 -20.56
C GLY A 150 -17.39 16.58 -20.50
N SER A 151 -18.00 15.83 -21.43
CA SER A 151 -17.85 14.37 -21.49
C SER A 151 -16.42 13.95 -21.79
N LEU A 152 -15.72 14.66 -22.68
CA LEU A 152 -14.31 14.40 -22.97
C LEU A 152 -13.44 14.56 -21.71
N LEU A 153 -13.60 15.67 -20.98
CA LEU A 153 -12.83 15.92 -19.74
C LEU A 153 -13.12 14.88 -18.67
N ILE A 154 -14.38 14.48 -18.48
CA ILE A 154 -14.77 13.45 -17.54
C ILE A 154 -14.15 12.11 -17.92
N ASN A 155 -14.19 11.71 -19.19
CA ASN A 155 -13.61 10.45 -19.66
C ASN A 155 -12.10 10.42 -19.47
N ILE A 156 -11.39 11.52 -19.74
CA ILE A 156 -9.96 11.63 -19.46
C ILE A 156 -9.72 11.51 -17.94
N GLY A 157 -10.52 12.13 -17.11
CA GLY A 157 -10.43 12.02 -15.64
C GLY A 157 -10.63 10.58 -15.15
N ILE A 158 -11.60 9.86 -15.72
CA ILE A 158 -11.83 8.43 -15.41
C ILE A 158 -10.64 7.58 -15.86
N LEU A 159 -10.08 7.84 -17.04
CA LEU A 159 -8.87 7.16 -17.50
C LEU A 159 -7.69 7.41 -16.55
N CYS A 160 -7.48 8.66 -16.15
CA CYS A 160 -6.46 9.02 -15.15
C CYS A 160 -6.66 8.28 -13.82
N PHE A 161 -7.90 8.19 -13.34
CA PHE A 161 -8.22 7.44 -12.13
C PHE A 161 -8.00 5.94 -12.29
N SER A 162 -8.26 5.38 -13.48
CA SER A 162 -8.01 3.97 -13.79
C SER A 162 -6.53 3.60 -13.70
N LEU A 163 -5.62 4.53 -14.04
CA LEU A 163 -4.17 4.34 -13.86
C LEU A 163 -3.79 4.25 -12.38
N ALA A 164 -4.44 5.04 -11.52
CA ALA A 164 -4.25 4.93 -10.08
C ALA A 164 -4.75 3.58 -9.53
N VAL A 165 -5.88 3.07 -10.02
CA VAL A 165 -6.38 1.73 -9.69
C VAL A 165 -5.41 0.64 -10.14
N LEU A 166 -4.90 0.74 -11.36
CA LEU A 166 -3.90 -0.20 -11.88
C LEU A 166 -2.63 -0.22 -11.01
N PHE A 167 -2.15 0.95 -10.58
CA PHE A 167 -1.03 1.04 -9.66
C PHE A 167 -1.28 0.30 -8.33
N GLN A 168 -2.47 0.45 -7.74
CA GLN A 168 -2.85 -0.28 -6.54
C GLN A 168 -2.78 -1.79 -6.75
N LEU A 169 -3.31 -2.29 -7.88
CA LEU A 169 -3.31 -3.73 -8.21
C LEU A 169 -1.89 -4.27 -8.42
N VAL A 170 -1.04 -3.52 -9.12
CA VAL A 170 0.38 -3.91 -9.36
C VAL A 170 1.19 -3.89 -8.05
N THR A 171 0.78 -3.07 -7.08
CA THR A 171 1.43 -3.00 -5.76
C THR A 171 1.18 -4.25 -4.93
N LEU A 172 0.01 -4.90 -5.03
CA LEU A 172 -0.35 -6.08 -4.21
C LEU A 172 0.68 -7.22 -4.28
N PRO A 173 1.08 -7.74 -5.45
CA PRO A 173 2.07 -8.82 -5.51
C PRO A 173 3.43 -8.41 -4.96
N VAL A 174 3.81 -7.14 -5.03
CA VAL A 174 5.06 -6.63 -4.46
C VAL A 174 5.02 -6.75 -2.93
N GLU A 175 3.96 -6.28 -2.30
CA GLU A 175 3.77 -6.28 -0.84
C GLU A 175 3.65 -7.70 -0.26
N PHE A 176 2.86 -8.55 -0.92
CA PHE A 176 2.74 -9.96 -0.51
C PHE A 176 4.07 -10.71 -0.63
N ASN A 177 4.84 -10.47 -1.69
CA ASN A 177 6.13 -11.11 -1.89
C ASN A 177 7.15 -10.59 -0.87
N ALA A 178 7.21 -9.29 -0.56
CA ALA A 178 8.08 -8.73 0.48
C ALA A 178 7.79 -9.37 1.85
N SER A 179 6.51 -9.44 2.24
CA SER A 179 6.07 -10.07 3.49
C SER A 179 6.42 -11.57 3.54
N SER A 180 6.24 -12.29 2.43
CA SER A 180 6.59 -13.72 2.35
C SER A 180 8.09 -13.95 2.51
N ARG A 181 8.91 -13.12 1.85
CA ARG A 181 10.37 -13.13 1.99
C ARG A 181 10.80 -12.87 3.44
N ALA A 182 10.22 -11.84 4.07
CA ALA A 182 10.47 -11.49 5.45
C ALA A 182 10.25 -12.69 6.39
N LEU A 183 9.08 -13.32 6.33
CA LEU A 183 8.74 -14.48 7.18
C LEU A 183 9.68 -15.65 6.97
N ARG A 184 10.04 -15.93 5.71
CA ARG A 184 10.96 -17.00 5.37
C ARG A 184 12.36 -16.73 5.96
N ILE A 185 12.92 -15.55 5.71
CA ILE A 185 14.27 -15.19 6.14
C ILE A 185 14.37 -15.15 7.68
N LEU A 186 13.35 -14.62 8.35
CA LEU A 186 13.31 -14.59 9.82
C LEU A 186 13.41 -15.99 10.44
N GLY A 187 12.73 -16.97 9.85
CA GLY A 187 12.80 -18.36 10.29
C GLY A 187 14.11 -19.05 9.89
N GLU A 188 14.52 -18.97 8.62
CA GLU A 188 15.73 -19.63 8.10
C GLU A 188 17.02 -19.16 8.80
N GLN A 189 17.06 -17.88 9.20
CA GLN A 189 18.24 -17.33 9.91
C GLN A 189 18.16 -17.41 11.43
N GLY A 190 17.07 -17.99 11.97
CA GLY A 190 16.87 -18.09 13.42
C GLY A 190 16.77 -16.72 14.11
N ILE A 191 16.34 -15.66 13.39
CA ILE A 191 16.11 -14.34 13.98
C ILE A 191 14.85 -14.38 14.85
N LEU A 192 13.82 -15.10 14.38
CA LEU A 192 12.66 -15.47 15.16
C LEU A 192 12.52 -17.00 15.21
N SER A 193 12.09 -17.51 16.35
CA SER A 193 11.79 -18.92 16.53
C SER A 193 10.54 -19.33 15.77
N GLU A 194 10.34 -20.63 15.55
CA GLU A 194 9.14 -21.17 14.91
C GLU A 194 7.85 -20.76 15.62
N SER A 195 7.89 -20.63 16.96
CA SER A 195 6.74 -20.18 17.77
C SER A 195 6.43 -18.70 17.62
N GLU A 196 7.39 -17.87 17.20
CA GLU A 196 7.24 -16.42 17.03
C GLU A 196 6.78 -16.04 15.60
N ILE A 197 7.15 -16.82 14.58
CA ILE A 197 6.77 -16.59 13.18
C ILE A 197 5.25 -16.40 13.01
N PRO A 198 4.35 -17.16 13.66
CA PRO A 198 2.92 -16.93 13.56
C PRO A 198 2.46 -15.53 14.04
N TYR A 199 3.13 -14.94 15.02
CA TYR A 199 2.82 -13.59 15.52
C TYR A 199 3.20 -12.53 14.50
N THR A 200 4.42 -12.62 13.98
CA THR A 200 4.90 -11.74 12.92
C THR A 200 4.05 -11.86 11.66
N ARG A 201 3.65 -13.08 11.29
CA ARG A 201 2.72 -13.31 10.16
C ARG A 201 1.40 -12.55 10.33
N LYS A 202 0.83 -12.51 11.55
CA LYS A 202 -0.40 -11.74 11.82
C LYS A 202 -0.18 -10.25 11.65
N VAL A 203 0.98 -9.70 12.05
CA VAL A 203 1.32 -8.30 11.85
C VAL A 203 1.43 -7.97 10.36
N LEU A 204 2.23 -8.73 9.61
CA LEU A 204 2.43 -8.50 8.19
C LEU A 204 1.16 -8.75 7.36
N SER A 205 0.34 -9.74 7.73
CA SER A 205 -0.96 -9.97 7.07
C SER A 205 -1.94 -8.83 7.34
N ALA A 206 -1.94 -8.25 8.55
CA ALA A 206 -2.77 -7.09 8.84
C ALA A 206 -2.32 -5.88 8.02
N ALA A 207 -1.02 -5.65 7.87
CA ALA A 207 -0.47 -4.60 7.01
C ALA A 207 -0.86 -4.84 5.53
N ALA A 208 -0.71 -6.06 5.01
CA ALA A 208 -1.08 -6.40 3.64
C ALA A 208 -2.57 -6.17 3.35
N LEU A 209 -3.46 -6.37 4.33
CA LEU A 209 -4.89 -6.09 4.19
C LEU A 209 -5.20 -4.61 3.92
N THR A 210 -4.33 -3.67 4.31
CA THR A 210 -4.55 -2.25 3.99
C THR A 210 -4.38 -1.97 2.49
N TYR A 211 -3.44 -2.64 1.83
CA TYR A 211 -3.27 -2.53 0.38
C TYR A 211 -4.47 -3.17 -0.35
N VAL A 212 -4.97 -4.31 0.12
CA VAL A 212 -6.18 -4.94 -0.42
C VAL A 212 -7.39 -4.02 -0.25
N ALA A 213 -7.56 -3.42 0.93
CA ALA A 213 -8.64 -2.49 1.23
C ALA A 213 -8.59 -1.25 0.33
N SER A 214 -7.39 -0.67 0.15
CA SER A 214 -7.19 0.49 -0.73
C SER A 214 -7.50 0.17 -2.19
N ALA A 215 -7.06 -0.99 -2.69
CA ALA A 215 -7.37 -1.44 -4.04
C ALA A 215 -8.87 -1.66 -4.23
N ALA A 216 -9.54 -2.33 -3.28
CA ALA A 216 -10.98 -2.55 -3.31
C ALA A 216 -11.76 -1.23 -3.29
N ALA A 217 -11.40 -0.27 -2.41
CA ALA A 217 -12.03 1.04 -2.35
C ALA A 217 -11.84 1.81 -3.67
N SER A 218 -10.66 1.75 -4.27
CA SER A 218 -10.37 2.39 -5.55
C SER A 218 -11.18 1.77 -6.70
N ILE A 219 -11.35 0.45 -6.72
CA ILE A 219 -12.20 -0.24 -7.70
C ILE A 219 -13.67 0.16 -7.54
N LEU A 220 -14.18 0.20 -6.30
CA LEU A 220 -15.56 0.63 -6.03
C LEU A 220 -15.79 2.08 -6.46
N GLN A 221 -14.82 2.96 -6.22
CA GLN A 221 -14.89 4.35 -6.68
C GLN A 221 -14.83 4.45 -8.21
N LEU A 222 -13.98 3.67 -8.88
CA LEU A 222 -13.94 3.61 -10.35
C LEU A 222 -15.27 3.11 -10.92
N LEU A 223 -15.82 2.06 -10.35
CA LEU A 223 -17.13 1.55 -10.74
C LEU A 223 -18.21 2.62 -10.61
N ARG A 224 -18.21 3.38 -9.51
CA ARG A 224 -19.13 4.51 -9.33
C ARG A 224 -18.98 5.55 -10.45
N LEU A 225 -17.75 5.95 -10.76
CA LEU A 225 -17.51 6.95 -11.83
C LEU A 225 -18.00 6.44 -13.19
N VAL A 226 -17.78 5.16 -13.51
CA VAL A 226 -18.28 4.54 -14.74
C VAL A 226 -19.82 4.48 -14.76
N LEU A 227 -20.45 4.13 -13.65
CA LEU A 227 -21.93 4.10 -13.56
C LEU A 227 -22.56 5.49 -13.72
N LEU A 228 -21.93 6.55 -13.18
CA LEU A 228 -22.45 7.93 -13.25
C LEU A 228 -22.25 8.56 -14.61
N PHE A 229 -21.14 8.26 -15.28
CA PHE A 229 -20.72 9.01 -16.47
C PHE A 229 -20.55 8.15 -17.72
N GLY A 230 -20.37 6.83 -17.59
CA GLY A 230 -20.11 5.93 -18.73
C GLY A 230 -21.30 5.73 -19.69
N GLY A 231 -22.53 6.03 -19.26
CA GLY A 231 -23.74 5.95 -20.11
C GLY A 231 -24.00 7.18 -20.99
N ARG A 232 -23.29 8.28 -20.77
CA ARG A 232 -23.55 9.56 -21.46
C ARG A 232 -23.15 9.60 -22.93
N SER A 233 -22.44 8.58 -23.43
CA SER A 233 -21.94 8.49 -24.80
C SER A 233 -22.80 7.65 -25.75
N ARG A 234 -23.95 7.09 -25.30
CA ARG A 234 -24.75 6.13 -26.11
C ARG A 234 -26.08 6.65 -26.64
N ASP A 235 -26.46 7.89 -26.35
CA ASP A 235 -27.71 8.48 -26.80
C ASP A 235 -27.47 9.59 -27.85
N ASP A 236 -26.72 9.29 -28.92
CA ASP A 236 -26.66 10.05 -30.17
C ASP A 236 -27.00 9.16 -31.35
#